data_c4326108540c0e272f89370dbe69a2d2
#
_entry.id   c4326108540c0e272f89370dbe69a2d2
#
_cell.length_a   1.000
_cell.length_b   1.000
_cell.length_c   1.000
_cell.angle_alpha   90.00
_cell.angle_beta   90.00
_cell.angle_gamma   90.00
#
_symmetry.space_group_name_H-M   'P 1'
#
loop_
_entity.id
_entity.type
_entity.pdbx_description
1 polymer ?
#
loop_
_entity_poly.entity_id
_entity_poly.type
_entity_poly.pdbx_seq_one_letter_code
_entity_poly.pdbx_strand_id
1 'polypeptide(L)'
;MTCAIIVSIKDENKYLDEWITYHKKLGVNHIFIIDNNDIDGEDPCDIINKYNDYITYINERGNRIIDFQVITYKTIYNKFKQLYDWFIFIDIDEFITLNVDNNINDYLNRNIFDNADQICLNWTIYDDNDLIYADYSIPVQKRFTRRMEYDYDKEYPLYNLQKCILRGNLNIDEHRIHNIVNFNIPFYTVNNRGDELNQLYGSSEHNEDFAYIKHYITKSLEEFIIKKYNKEDALNRGKVNFKQGYFSVNKHTAKKDEYIKNYLSNLNNDSSIKYTIITCLFGHYDTLKEPEEVDPNAEYICFTDRTDIVSNTWKLINVYDNTSYNGLEKSFRLKYRDMFDYVSKDSKYIIRLDASIQIHKSLNDIIKFIDENNYDICIMTHPERNDMIDEYNTWQSLRHQDPKYKDIFIRKMSDLNFNINHTGLIETTCQIYKNNNDVIDFVKEVGNLIEETSNFNDNNDQCYYTYVLSKYIHKFNILYTNRQIISSDYMDLCFHYGNEIVYKDHIHARGPLGEFIYDLDKNLYHTLFGNEIKIKFFNKN
;
A
#
# COMPACT_ATOMS: atom_id res chain seq x y z
N MET A 1 -38.58 23.16 -4.60
CA MET A 1 -37.44 22.48 -5.21
C MET A 1 -37.06 21.26 -4.40
N THR A 2 -36.44 20.28 -5.01
CA THR A 2 -35.99 19.04 -4.35
C THR A 2 -34.50 18.91 -4.50
N CYS A 3 -33.83 18.34 -3.48
CA CYS A 3 -32.40 18.07 -3.58
C CYS A 3 -32.03 16.68 -3.05
N ALA A 4 -30.97 16.12 -3.61
CA ALA A 4 -30.41 14.86 -3.17
C ALA A 4 -28.90 14.96 -2.90
N ILE A 5 -28.41 14.19 -1.94
CA ILE A 5 -26.96 14.06 -1.69
C ILE A 5 -26.43 12.79 -2.38
N ILE A 6 -25.24 12.88 -2.95
CA ILE A 6 -24.44 11.73 -3.40
C ILE A 6 -23.21 11.69 -2.50
N VAL A 7 -22.98 10.57 -1.81
CA VAL A 7 -21.89 10.39 -0.87
C VAL A 7 -21.29 8.98 -0.98
N SER A 8 -19.96 8.89 -0.90
CA SER A 8 -19.24 7.62 -0.78
C SER A 8 -18.84 7.38 0.68
N ILE A 9 -18.98 6.16 1.15
CA ILE A 9 -18.63 5.76 2.51
C ILE A 9 -17.56 4.66 2.50
N LYS A 10 -16.62 4.75 3.47
CA LYS A 10 -15.65 3.70 3.76
C LYS A 10 -15.26 3.79 5.23
N ASP A 11 -15.62 2.79 6.05
CA ASP A 11 -15.42 2.72 7.51
C ASP A 11 -15.97 3.94 8.25
N GLU A 12 -17.22 4.32 7.95
CA GLU A 12 -17.88 5.51 8.47
C GLU A 12 -19.13 5.18 9.32
N ASN A 13 -19.37 3.91 9.66
CA ASN A 13 -20.57 3.50 10.40
C ASN A 13 -20.76 4.26 11.72
N LYS A 14 -19.65 4.63 12.37
CA LYS A 14 -19.66 5.39 13.64
C LYS A 14 -20.26 6.80 13.53
N TYR A 15 -20.30 7.37 12.32
CA TYR A 15 -20.76 8.72 12.05
C TYR A 15 -22.04 8.76 11.19
N LEU A 16 -22.31 7.67 10.49
CA LEU A 16 -23.30 7.61 9.42
C LEU A 16 -24.73 7.95 9.91
N ASP A 17 -25.15 7.43 11.06
CA ASP A 17 -26.49 7.67 11.62
C ASP A 17 -26.71 9.16 12.01
N GLU A 18 -25.70 9.79 12.65
CA GLU A 18 -25.72 11.22 12.97
C GLU A 18 -25.80 12.06 11.70
N TRP A 19 -24.97 11.74 10.71
CA TRP A 19 -24.87 12.48 9.45
C TRP A 19 -26.17 12.40 8.62
N ILE A 20 -26.77 11.21 8.50
CA ILE A 20 -28.05 11.00 7.81
C ILE A 20 -29.17 11.77 8.54
N THR A 21 -29.27 11.60 9.86
CA THR A 21 -30.28 12.29 10.67
C THR A 21 -30.19 13.80 10.54
N TYR A 22 -28.97 14.34 10.54
CA TYR A 22 -28.73 15.78 10.39
C TYR A 22 -29.23 16.29 9.04
N HIS A 23 -28.82 15.69 7.93
CA HIS A 23 -29.19 16.17 6.60
C HIS A 23 -30.68 15.94 6.29
N LYS A 24 -31.27 14.87 6.82
CA LYS A 24 -32.72 14.65 6.76
C LYS A 24 -33.47 15.78 7.47
N LYS A 25 -33.00 16.17 8.67
CA LYS A 25 -33.58 17.29 9.42
C LYS A 25 -33.37 18.64 8.73
N LEU A 26 -32.27 18.82 8.00
CA LEU A 26 -31.98 19.99 7.19
C LEU A 26 -32.94 20.14 5.99
N GLY A 27 -33.67 19.07 5.62
CA GLY A 27 -34.65 19.07 4.54
C GLY A 27 -34.16 18.47 3.23
N VAL A 28 -33.02 17.78 3.23
CA VAL A 28 -32.57 16.98 2.06
C VAL A 28 -33.62 15.92 1.75
N ASN A 29 -34.01 15.78 0.49
CA ASN A 29 -35.13 14.90 0.11
C ASN A 29 -34.68 13.44 -0.07
N HIS A 30 -33.43 13.19 -0.45
CA HIS A 30 -32.92 11.84 -0.69
C HIS A 30 -31.39 11.77 -0.57
N ILE A 31 -30.86 10.59 -0.25
CA ILE A 31 -29.41 10.34 -0.20
C ILE A 31 -29.08 9.09 -1.01
N PHE A 32 -28.11 9.21 -1.92
CA PHE A 32 -27.45 8.11 -2.61
C PHE A 32 -26.17 7.79 -1.86
N ILE A 33 -26.12 6.62 -1.20
CA ILE A 33 -24.93 6.14 -0.47
C ILE A 33 -24.22 5.08 -1.30
N ILE A 34 -22.97 5.37 -1.66
CA ILE A 34 -22.07 4.46 -2.39
C ILE A 34 -21.16 3.80 -1.37
N ASP A 35 -21.35 2.51 -1.13
CA ASP A 35 -20.55 1.74 -0.18
C ASP A 35 -19.27 1.24 -0.85
N ASN A 36 -18.14 1.87 -0.51
CA ASN A 36 -16.79 1.50 -0.95
C ASN A 36 -15.99 0.77 0.15
N ASN A 37 -16.66 0.17 1.12
CA ASN A 37 -15.99 -0.66 2.11
C ASN A 37 -15.29 -1.85 1.45
N ASP A 38 -14.33 -2.42 2.15
CA ASP A 38 -13.73 -3.68 1.75
C ASP A 38 -14.78 -4.80 1.84
N ILE A 39 -14.56 -5.92 1.13
CA ILE A 39 -15.54 -7.02 1.10
C ILE A 39 -15.81 -7.53 2.52
N ASP A 40 -14.77 -7.60 3.34
CA ASP A 40 -14.77 -7.99 4.76
C ASP A 40 -14.81 -6.80 5.75
N GLY A 41 -14.94 -5.56 5.23
CA GLY A 41 -15.00 -4.34 6.02
C GLY A 41 -16.35 -4.09 6.69
N GLU A 42 -16.54 -2.88 7.23
CA GLU A 42 -17.78 -2.47 7.93
C GLU A 42 -19.02 -2.67 7.04
N ASP A 43 -20.10 -3.22 7.60
CA ASP A 43 -21.40 -3.32 6.92
C ASP A 43 -22.33 -2.19 7.40
N PRO A 44 -22.72 -1.24 6.53
CA PRO A 44 -23.60 -0.14 6.89
C PRO A 44 -25.10 -0.48 6.85
N CYS A 45 -25.47 -1.71 6.44
CA CYS A 45 -26.86 -2.09 6.16
C CYS A 45 -27.80 -1.90 7.35
N ASP A 46 -27.37 -2.21 8.58
CA ASP A 46 -28.19 -2.02 9.78
C ASP A 46 -28.55 -0.55 10.04
N ILE A 47 -27.67 0.36 9.66
CA ILE A 47 -27.91 1.80 9.77
C ILE A 47 -28.81 2.26 8.64
N ILE A 48 -28.49 1.90 7.40
CA ILE A 48 -29.22 2.32 6.20
C ILE A 48 -30.68 1.85 6.22
N ASN A 49 -30.91 0.62 6.68
CA ASN A 49 -32.26 0.03 6.77
C ASN A 49 -33.23 0.81 7.69
N LYS A 50 -32.72 1.65 8.61
CA LYS A 50 -33.58 2.54 9.41
C LYS A 50 -34.23 3.65 8.56
N TYR A 51 -33.69 3.90 7.36
CA TYR A 51 -34.05 5.03 6.48
C TYR A 51 -34.60 4.62 5.11
N ASN A 52 -35.08 3.40 4.95
CA ASN A 52 -35.48 2.69 3.72
C ASN A 52 -35.81 3.60 2.51
N ASP A 53 -36.98 4.31 2.54
CA ASP A 53 -37.45 5.13 1.40
C ASP A 53 -36.66 6.42 1.20
N TYR A 54 -35.78 6.76 2.14
CA TYR A 54 -34.98 7.99 2.13
C TYR A 54 -33.60 7.80 1.53
N ILE A 55 -33.11 6.55 1.42
CA ILE A 55 -31.75 6.22 0.95
C ILE A 55 -31.82 5.25 -0.21
N THR A 56 -31.05 5.53 -1.25
CA THR A 56 -30.66 4.53 -2.26
C THR A 56 -29.26 4.04 -1.95
N TYR A 57 -29.15 2.77 -1.57
CA TYR A 57 -27.88 2.10 -1.32
C TYR A 57 -27.30 1.53 -2.62
N ILE A 58 -26.01 1.80 -2.85
CA ILE A 58 -25.27 1.37 -4.03
C ILE A 58 -24.05 0.59 -3.53
N ASN A 59 -24.05 -0.71 -3.79
CA ASN A 59 -23.00 -1.60 -3.35
C ASN A 59 -21.83 -1.59 -4.34
N GLU A 60 -20.71 -1.02 -3.93
CA GLU A 60 -19.43 -0.98 -4.65
C GLU A 60 -18.29 -1.53 -3.77
N ARG A 61 -18.61 -2.42 -2.83
CA ARG A 61 -17.66 -3.01 -1.88
C ARG A 61 -16.53 -3.73 -2.63
N GLY A 62 -15.29 -3.51 -2.18
CA GLY A 62 -14.09 -4.08 -2.79
C GLY A 62 -13.67 -3.48 -4.12
N ASN A 63 -14.37 -2.46 -4.62
CA ASN A 63 -13.98 -1.77 -5.83
C ASN A 63 -12.80 -0.82 -5.56
N ARG A 64 -11.65 -1.08 -6.20
CA ARG A 64 -10.37 -0.38 -6.01
C ARG A 64 -9.94 0.42 -7.23
N ILE A 65 -10.87 0.87 -8.06
CA ILE A 65 -10.52 1.70 -9.22
C ILE A 65 -9.92 3.04 -8.76
N ILE A 66 -8.89 3.50 -9.46
CA ILE A 66 -8.32 4.84 -9.26
C ILE A 66 -9.39 5.89 -9.58
N ASP A 67 -9.40 6.99 -8.81
CA ASP A 67 -10.39 8.07 -8.90
C ASP A 67 -11.85 7.58 -8.67
N PHE A 68 -12.02 6.57 -7.83
CA PHE A 68 -13.29 5.92 -7.53
C PHE A 68 -14.42 6.93 -7.27
N GLN A 69 -14.21 7.89 -6.36
CA GLN A 69 -15.21 8.88 -5.99
C GLN A 69 -15.65 9.73 -7.19
N VAL A 70 -14.69 10.17 -8.01
CA VAL A 70 -14.93 11.00 -9.20
C VAL A 70 -15.79 10.24 -10.22
N ILE A 71 -15.44 8.99 -10.49
CA ILE A 71 -16.11 8.14 -11.48
C ILE A 71 -17.52 7.78 -11.01
N THR A 72 -17.66 7.34 -9.77
CA THR A 72 -18.95 6.88 -9.24
C THR A 72 -19.94 8.03 -9.04
N TYR A 73 -19.48 9.19 -8.54
CA TYR A 73 -20.34 10.37 -8.41
C TYR A 73 -20.91 10.82 -9.76
N LYS A 74 -20.08 10.88 -10.80
CA LYS A 74 -20.53 11.17 -12.18
C LYS A 74 -21.54 10.14 -12.67
N THR A 75 -21.28 8.87 -12.42
CA THR A 75 -22.16 7.77 -12.87
C THR A 75 -23.54 7.86 -12.21
N ILE A 76 -23.59 8.06 -10.89
CA ILE A 76 -24.82 8.16 -10.13
C ILE A 76 -25.60 9.42 -10.50
N TYR A 77 -24.91 10.57 -10.58
CA TYR A 77 -25.54 11.80 -11.04
C TYR A 77 -26.20 11.62 -12.41
N ASN A 78 -25.47 11.10 -13.42
CA ASN A 78 -26.03 10.91 -14.77
C ASN A 78 -27.23 9.95 -14.80
N LYS A 79 -27.24 8.95 -13.92
CA LYS A 79 -28.36 8.00 -13.82
C LYS A 79 -29.63 8.63 -13.25
N PHE A 80 -29.49 9.57 -12.30
CA PHE A 80 -30.62 10.09 -11.53
C PHE A 80 -30.87 11.60 -11.72
N LYS A 81 -30.10 12.30 -12.55
CA LYS A 81 -30.12 13.77 -12.68
C LYS A 81 -31.46 14.41 -13.08
N GLN A 82 -32.43 13.62 -13.52
CA GLN A 82 -33.77 14.10 -13.85
C GLN A 82 -34.76 14.01 -12.67
N LEU A 83 -34.36 13.40 -11.53
CA LEU A 83 -35.27 13.15 -10.41
C LEU A 83 -35.29 14.28 -9.38
N TYR A 84 -34.24 15.08 -9.32
CA TYR A 84 -34.10 16.16 -8.35
C TYR A 84 -33.64 17.43 -9.02
N ASP A 85 -34.07 18.57 -8.48
CA ASP A 85 -33.67 19.88 -8.99
C ASP A 85 -32.20 20.20 -8.72
N TRP A 86 -31.66 19.68 -7.61
CA TRP A 86 -30.27 19.87 -7.19
C TRP A 86 -29.63 18.60 -6.64
N PHE A 87 -28.33 18.46 -6.89
CA PHE A 87 -27.48 17.40 -6.34
C PHE A 87 -26.33 17.99 -5.53
N ILE A 88 -26.13 17.48 -4.35
CA ILE A 88 -25.14 17.92 -3.38
C ILE A 88 -24.06 16.85 -3.26
N PHE A 89 -22.79 17.26 -3.35
CA PHE A 89 -21.65 16.35 -3.29
C PHE A 89 -20.81 16.71 -2.06
N ILE A 90 -20.95 15.93 -0.97
CA ILE A 90 -20.25 16.14 0.30
C ILE A 90 -19.83 14.80 0.89
N ASP A 91 -18.85 14.84 1.80
CA ASP A 91 -18.32 13.66 2.50
C ASP A 91 -19.02 13.48 3.88
N ILE A 92 -18.83 12.30 4.52
CA ILE A 92 -19.47 11.97 5.83
C ILE A 92 -18.95 12.84 6.98
N ASP A 93 -17.82 13.49 6.84
CA ASP A 93 -17.28 14.42 7.82
C ASP A 93 -17.63 15.90 7.52
N GLU A 94 -18.59 16.12 6.61
CA GLU A 94 -19.05 17.43 6.16
C GLU A 94 -20.53 17.65 6.50
N PHE A 95 -20.86 18.79 7.09
CA PHE A 95 -22.21 19.15 7.51
C PHE A 95 -22.59 20.53 6.97
N ILE A 96 -23.62 20.57 6.11
CA ILE A 96 -24.12 21.83 5.55
C ILE A 96 -24.76 22.66 6.65
N THR A 97 -24.37 23.93 6.76
CA THR A 97 -24.93 24.88 7.71
C THR A 97 -25.54 26.05 6.97
N LEU A 98 -26.77 26.38 7.31
CA LEU A 98 -27.52 27.52 6.76
C LEU A 98 -27.58 28.61 7.82
N ASN A 99 -27.25 29.86 7.46
CA ASN A 99 -27.29 31.01 8.33
C ASN A 99 -28.56 31.86 8.12
N VAL A 100 -29.22 31.70 6.96
CA VAL A 100 -30.37 32.55 6.57
C VAL A 100 -31.67 31.78 6.41
N ASP A 101 -31.60 30.45 6.31
CA ASP A 101 -32.76 29.56 6.17
C ASP A 101 -32.67 28.41 7.17
N ASN A 102 -33.80 27.77 7.46
CA ASN A 102 -33.84 26.59 8.31
C ASN A 102 -33.94 25.27 7.51
N ASN A 103 -34.14 25.37 6.19
CA ASN A 103 -34.35 24.26 5.30
C ASN A 103 -33.55 24.47 4.02
N ILE A 104 -32.88 23.42 3.56
CA ILE A 104 -32.01 23.48 2.37
C ILE A 104 -32.82 23.76 1.09
N ASN A 105 -34.05 23.28 0.99
CA ASN A 105 -34.90 23.54 -0.17
C ASN A 105 -35.35 25.02 -0.24
N ASP A 106 -35.57 25.68 0.90
CA ASP A 106 -35.86 27.12 0.95
C ASP A 106 -34.64 27.92 0.51
N TYR A 107 -33.44 27.54 0.97
CA TYR A 107 -32.19 28.15 0.56
C TYR A 107 -31.98 28.01 -0.96
N LEU A 108 -32.11 26.80 -1.52
CA LEU A 108 -31.91 26.52 -2.96
C LEU A 108 -33.03 27.16 -3.84
N ASN A 109 -34.18 27.51 -3.28
CA ASN A 109 -35.28 28.14 -3.99
C ASN A 109 -35.20 29.68 -4.01
N ARG A 110 -34.10 30.27 -3.51
CA ARG A 110 -33.90 31.71 -3.57
C ARG A 110 -33.66 32.16 -5.01
N ASN A 111 -34.25 33.30 -5.39
CA ASN A 111 -34.10 33.84 -6.76
C ASN A 111 -32.66 34.19 -7.18
N ILE A 112 -31.76 34.34 -6.20
CA ILE A 112 -30.34 34.56 -6.44
C ILE A 112 -29.68 33.36 -7.18
N PHE A 113 -30.32 32.19 -7.15
CA PHE A 113 -29.85 30.96 -7.80
C PHE A 113 -30.62 30.59 -9.05
N ASP A 114 -31.58 31.41 -9.54
CA ASP A 114 -32.44 31.06 -10.67
C ASP A 114 -31.65 30.69 -11.92
N ASN A 115 -30.55 31.39 -12.19
CA ASN A 115 -29.68 31.17 -13.36
C ASN A 115 -28.45 30.33 -13.04
N ALA A 116 -28.23 29.92 -11.80
CA ALA A 116 -27.04 29.18 -11.43
C ALA A 116 -27.12 27.72 -11.86
N ASP A 117 -26.08 27.22 -12.47
CA ASP A 117 -25.88 25.80 -12.76
C ASP A 117 -25.22 25.09 -11.58
N GLN A 118 -24.32 25.80 -10.88
CA GLN A 118 -23.54 25.27 -9.76
C GLN A 118 -23.41 26.31 -8.65
N ILE A 119 -23.61 25.87 -7.41
CA ILE A 119 -23.43 26.69 -6.19
C ILE A 119 -22.26 26.09 -5.42
N CYS A 120 -21.29 26.93 -5.02
CA CYS A 120 -20.14 26.49 -4.24
C CYS A 120 -20.25 26.98 -2.79
N LEU A 121 -20.06 26.07 -1.83
CA LEU A 121 -20.03 26.33 -0.40
C LEU A 121 -18.62 26.15 0.15
N ASN A 122 -18.09 27.17 0.83
CA ASN A 122 -16.77 27.08 1.45
C ASN A 122 -16.75 26.12 2.64
N TRP A 123 -15.62 25.50 2.87
CA TRP A 123 -15.32 24.75 4.09
C TRP A 123 -15.00 25.70 5.24
N THR A 124 -15.57 25.42 6.39
CA THR A 124 -15.11 25.91 7.68
C THR A 124 -14.57 24.72 8.45
N ILE A 125 -13.25 24.69 8.61
CA ILE A 125 -12.57 23.57 9.24
C ILE A 125 -12.66 23.69 10.75
N TYR A 126 -13.00 22.58 11.40
CA TYR A 126 -13.01 22.43 12.85
C TYR A 126 -11.83 21.59 13.29
N ASP A 127 -11.11 22.05 14.33
CA ASP A 127 -9.98 21.36 14.91
C ASP A 127 -10.41 20.27 15.91
N ASP A 128 -9.43 19.61 16.50
CA ASP A 128 -9.64 18.48 17.41
C ASP A 128 -10.11 18.86 18.82
N ASN A 129 -10.34 20.12 19.14
CA ASN A 129 -10.64 20.61 20.50
C ASN A 129 -9.66 20.08 21.58
N ASP A 130 -8.40 19.78 21.18
CA ASP A 130 -7.37 19.13 22.00
C ASP A 130 -7.74 17.71 22.48
N LEU A 131 -8.74 17.07 21.84
CA LEU A 131 -9.15 15.69 22.13
C LEU A 131 -8.17 14.69 21.51
N ILE A 132 -7.62 13.83 22.35
CA ILE A 132 -6.76 12.74 21.92
C ILE A 132 -7.60 11.50 21.61
N TYR A 133 -8.51 11.15 22.51
CA TYR A 133 -9.31 9.92 22.43
C TYR A 133 -10.64 10.12 21.76
N ALA A 134 -11.11 9.09 21.07
CA ALA A 134 -12.42 9.04 20.48
C ALA A 134 -13.53 8.83 21.55
N ASP A 135 -14.62 9.54 21.44
CA ASP A 135 -15.84 9.29 22.22
C ASP A 135 -17.04 9.29 21.28
N TYR A 136 -17.38 8.14 20.77
CA TYR A 136 -18.49 7.98 19.82
C TYR A 136 -19.88 8.08 20.46
N SER A 137 -19.99 8.22 21.79
CA SER A 137 -21.26 8.46 22.49
C SER A 137 -21.75 9.90 22.33
N ILE A 138 -20.83 10.82 21.98
CA ILE A 138 -21.12 12.25 21.78
C ILE A 138 -21.07 12.57 20.28
N PRO A 139 -22.11 13.21 19.72
CA PRO A 139 -22.15 13.64 18.33
C PRO A 139 -20.92 14.47 17.91
N VAL A 140 -20.45 14.28 16.68
CA VAL A 140 -19.27 14.97 16.11
C VAL A 140 -19.38 16.49 16.29
N GLN A 141 -20.53 17.07 15.95
CA GLN A 141 -20.74 18.53 16.05
C GLN A 141 -20.74 19.07 17.48
N LYS A 142 -20.91 18.20 18.48
CA LYS A 142 -20.84 18.61 19.91
C LYS A 142 -19.43 18.43 20.46
N ARG A 143 -18.65 17.48 19.93
CA ARG A 143 -17.26 17.24 20.35
C ARG A 143 -16.31 18.30 19.81
N PHE A 144 -16.48 18.68 18.55
CA PHE A 144 -15.58 19.57 17.83
C PHE A 144 -16.27 20.89 17.56
N THR A 145 -16.07 21.87 18.43
CA THR A 145 -16.74 23.18 18.40
C THR A 145 -15.80 24.33 18.07
N ARG A 146 -14.48 24.09 18.15
CA ARG A 146 -13.47 25.10 17.90
C ARG A 146 -13.13 25.10 16.40
N ARG A 147 -13.29 26.27 15.80
CA ARG A 147 -12.84 26.49 14.42
C ARG A 147 -11.31 26.53 14.38
N MET A 148 -10.73 26.02 13.31
CA MET A 148 -9.31 26.19 13.05
C MET A 148 -8.96 27.69 13.01
N GLU A 149 -7.94 28.08 13.77
CA GLU A 149 -7.42 29.45 13.71
C GLU A 149 -6.78 29.69 12.35
N TYR A 150 -7.29 30.68 11.62
CA TYR A 150 -6.76 31.08 10.33
C TYR A 150 -5.64 32.10 10.52
N ASP A 151 -4.48 31.78 10.00
CA ASP A 151 -3.33 32.69 9.93
C ASP A 151 -3.27 33.28 8.52
N TYR A 152 -3.71 34.51 8.36
CA TYR A 152 -3.75 35.19 7.04
C TYR A 152 -2.37 35.38 6.41
N ASP A 153 -1.29 35.27 7.17
CA ASP A 153 0.08 35.38 6.69
C ASP A 153 0.64 34.06 6.13
N LYS A 154 -0.10 32.98 6.25
CA LYS A 154 0.24 31.67 5.71
C LYS A 154 -0.74 31.24 4.63
N GLU A 155 -0.21 30.79 3.49
CA GLU A 155 -1.04 30.09 2.49
C GLU A 155 -1.51 28.75 3.07
N TYR A 156 -2.77 28.70 3.48
CA TYR A 156 -3.45 27.44 3.82
C TYR A 156 -4.37 27.03 2.67
N PRO A 157 -3.93 26.09 1.79
CA PRO A 157 -4.73 25.67 0.65
C PRO A 157 -6.10 25.12 1.03
N LEU A 158 -6.23 24.55 2.24
CA LEU A 158 -7.47 23.93 2.71
C LEU A 158 -8.60 24.95 3.00
N TYR A 159 -8.27 26.18 3.36
CA TYR A 159 -9.27 27.17 3.76
C TYR A 159 -10.10 27.70 2.59
N ASN A 160 -9.54 27.70 1.41
CA ASN A 160 -10.20 28.16 0.19
C ASN A 160 -10.92 27.04 -0.57
N LEU A 161 -10.93 25.80 0.00
CA LEU A 161 -11.63 24.70 -0.62
C LEU A 161 -13.14 24.79 -0.41
N GLN A 162 -13.86 24.17 -1.31
CA GLN A 162 -15.31 24.24 -1.40
C GLN A 162 -15.89 22.92 -1.87
N LYS A 163 -17.18 22.73 -1.63
CA LYS A 163 -17.97 21.66 -2.26
C LYS A 163 -19.10 22.27 -3.06
N CYS A 164 -19.55 21.51 -4.05
CA CYS A 164 -20.51 22.02 -5.03
C CYS A 164 -21.87 21.38 -4.88
N ILE A 165 -22.89 22.18 -5.15
CA ILE A 165 -24.28 21.79 -5.38
C ILE A 165 -24.53 22.03 -6.86
N LEU A 166 -24.87 20.99 -7.60
CA LEU A 166 -25.10 21.04 -9.05
C LEU A 166 -26.60 20.96 -9.35
N ARG A 167 -27.07 21.78 -10.28
CA ARG A 167 -28.44 21.69 -10.79
C ARG A 167 -28.67 20.33 -11.48
N GLY A 168 -29.85 19.78 -11.33
CA GLY A 168 -30.28 18.57 -12.01
C GLY A 168 -30.36 18.76 -13.54
N ASN A 169 -30.41 17.65 -14.24
CA ASN A 169 -30.59 17.59 -15.70
C ASN A 169 -29.50 18.25 -16.56
N LEU A 170 -28.33 18.57 -15.99
CA LEU A 170 -27.19 19.07 -16.75
C LEU A 170 -26.34 17.93 -17.32
N ASN A 171 -25.58 18.22 -18.36
CA ASN A 171 -24.54 17.33 -18.87
C ASN A 171 -23.22 17.72 -18.23
N ILE A 172 -22.50 16.73 -17.67
CA ILE A 172 -21.20 16.92 -17.05
C ILE A 172 -20.15 16.09 -17.80
N ASP A 173 -18.99 16.69 -18.06
CA ASP A 173 -17.87 16.00 -18.67
C ASP A 173 -16.97 15.39 -17.59
N GLU A 174 -16.71 16.15 -16.52
CA GLU A 174 -15.85 15.72 -15.42
C GLU A 174 -16.45 16.14 -14.08
N HIS A 175 -16.48 15.22 -13.13
CA HIS A 175 -16.68 15.49 -11.70
C HIS A 175 -15.32 15.56 -11.02
N ARG A 176 -15.01 16.70 -10.40
CA ARG A 176 -13.84 16.88 -9.54
C ARG A 176 -14.30 17.00 -8.10
N ILE A 177 -13.40 16.74 -7.15
CA ILE A 177 -13.77 16.73 -5.71
C ILE A 177 -14.35 18.08 -5.25
N HIS A 178 -13.88 19.18 -5.83
CA HIS A 178 -14.22 20.55 -5.39
C HIS A 178 -15.02 21.33 -6.42
N ASN A 179 -15.19 20.84 -7.63
CA ASN A 179 -15.99 21.48 -8.68
C ASN A 179 -16.37 20.48 -9.77
N ILE A 180 -17.38 20.84 -10.55
CA ILE A 180 -17.88 20.01 -11.65
C ILE A 180 -17.80 20.84 -12.92
N VAL A 181 -17.41 20.21 -14.02
CA VAL A 181 -17.15 20.93 -15.26
C VAL A 181 -17.86 20.30 -16.46
N ASN A 182 -18.26 21.19 -17.39
CA ASN A 182 -18.58 20.84 -18.76
C ASN A 182 -17.60 21.62 -19.65
N PHE A 183 -16.86 20.91 -20.52
CA PHE A 183 -15.81 21.52 -21.35
C PHE A 183 -16.37 22.32 -22.53
N ASN A 184 -17.58 22.00 -22.97
CA ASN A 184 -18.21 22.65 -24.12
C ASN A 184 -19.04 23.88 -23.72
N ILE A 185 -19.69 23.81 -22.55
CA ILE A 185 -20.55 24.87 -22.03
C ILE A 185 -20.20 25.08 -20.55
N PRO A 186 -19.34 26.09 -20.23
CA PRO A 186 -19.00 26.38 -18.84
C PRO A 186 -20.25 26.63 -18.00
N PHE A 187 -20.30 26.05 -16.79
CA PHE A 187 -21.39 26.28 -15.88
C PHE A 187 -21.35 27.68 -15.30
N TYR A 188 -22.52 28.32 -15.21
CA TYR A 188 -22.68 29.53 -14.44
C TYR A 188 -22.60 29.16 -12.95
N THR A 189 -21.42 29.40 -12.38
CA THR A 189 -21.07 29.00 -11.02
C THR A 189 -21.11 30.21 -10.10
N VAL A 190 -21.78 30.06 -8.96
CA VAL A 190 -21.94 31.12 -7.97
C VAL A 190 -21.49 30.67 -6.57
N ASN A 191 -21.18 31.63 -5.69
CA ASN A 191 -20.97 31.39 -4.26
C ASN A 191 -22.31 31.21 -3.50
N ASN A 192 -22.23 31.09 -2.16
CA ASN A 192 -23.39 30.89 -1.30
C ASN A 192 -24.36 32.08 -1.27
N ARG A 193 -24.00 33.27 -1.80
CA ARG A 193 -24.83 34.47 -1.92
C ARG A 193 -25.39 34.70 -3.32
N GLY A 194 -25.00 33.89 -4.30
CA GLY A 194 -25.37 34.06 -5.70
C GLY A 194 -24.41 34.95 -6.50
N ASP A 195 -23.26 35.35 -5.93
CA ASP A 195 -22.24 36.11 -6.66
C ASP A 195 -21.47 35.17 -7.60
N GLU A 196 -21.21 35.61 -8.81
CA GLU A 196 -20.50 34.83 -9.83
C GLU A 196 -19.06 34.52 -9.41
N LEU A 197 -18.66 33.25 -9.55
CA LEU A 197 -17.30 32.78 -9.31
C LEU A 197 -16.54 32.62 -10.64
N ASN A 198 -15.59 33.51 -10.89
CA ASN A 198 -14.73 33.48 -12.09
C ASN A 198 -13.55 32.48 -11.97
N GLN A 199 -13.28 31.97 -10.77
CA GLN A 199 -12.23 30.98 -10.50
C GLN A 199 -12.83 29.79 -9.75
N LEU A 200 -12.74 28.61 -10.35
CA LEU A 200 -13.31 27.36 -9.80
C LEU A 200 -12.41 26.68 -8.75
N TYR A 201 -11.19 27.17 -8.55
CA TYR A 201 -10.24 26.62 -7.60
C TYR A 201 -9.78 27.72 -6.64
N GLY A 202 -10.11 27.52 -5.35
CA GLY A 202 -9.68 28.44 -4.32
C GLY A 202 -10.26 29.84 -4.54
N SER A 203 -11.53 30.07 -4.24
CA SER A 203 -12.04 31.44 -4.23
C SER A 203 -11.13 32.27 -3.32
N SER A 204 -10.70 33.42 -3.80
CA SER A 204 -9.88 34.37 -3.02
C SER A 204 -10.62 34.90 -1.78
N GLU A 205 -11.89 34.60 -1.62
CA GLU A 205 -12.75 35.08 -0.54
C GLU A 205 -13.53 33.92 0.09
N HIS A 206 -13.15 33.59 1.33
CA HIS A 206 -13.92 32.69 2.18
C HIS A 206 -15.21 33.36 2.63
N ASN A 207 -16.37 32.76 2.34
CA ASN A 207 -17.66 33.33 2.61
C ASN A 207 -18.62 32.33 3.26
N GLU A 208 -19.16 32.70 4.41
CA GLU A 208 -20.13 31.91 5.18
C GLU A 208 -21.50 32.60 5.33
N ASP A 209 -21.76 33.70 4.63
CA ASP A 209 -22.89 34.58 4.93
C ASP A 209 -24.21 33.85 4.91
N PHE A 210 -24.54 33.07 3.88
CA PHE A 210 -25.83 32.40 3.76
C PHE A 210 -25.75 30.92 4.08
N ALA A 211 -24.67 30.25 3.62
CA ALA A 211 -24.44 28.83 3.83
C ALA A 211 -22.96 28.51 3.77
N TYR A 212 -22.53 27.46 4.48
CA TYR A 212 -21.17 26.94 4.47
C TYR A 212 -21.16 25.47 4.89
N ILE A 213 -20.02 24.83 4.83
CA ILE A 213 -19.82 23.43 5.23
C ILE A 213 -18.92 23.37 6.46
N LYS A 214 -19.43 22.84 7.56
CA LYS A 214 -18.58 22.43 8.70
C LYS A 214 -17.85 21.17 8.31
N HIS A 215 -16.51 21.23 8.28
CA HIS A 215 -15.69 20.11 7.90
C HIS A 215 -14.85 19.62 9.10
N TYR A 216 -15.12 18.40 9.54
CA TYR A 216 -14.46 17.72 10.65
C TYR A 216 -13.39 16.76 10.14
N ILE A 217 -12.43 17.29 9.39
CA ILE A 217 -11.44 16.52 8.63
C ILE A 217 -10.54 15.65 9.50
N THR A 218 -10.21 16.12 10.71
CA THR A 218 -9.28 15.41 11.61
C THR A 218 -9.99 14.70 12.76
N LYS A 219 -11.05 15.30 13.33
CA LYS A 219 -11.68 14.81 14.57
C LYS A 219 -10.65 14.71 15.70
N SER A 220 -10.76 13.73 16.63
CA SER A 220 -9.72 13.45 17.61
C SER A 220 -8.46 12.84 16.97
N LEU A 221 -7.34 12.88 17.69
CA LEU A 221 -6.09 12.29 17.20
C LEU A 221 -6.23 10.78 16.95
N GLU A 222 -6.91 10.07 17.84
CA GLU A 222 -7.16 8.63 17.71
C GLU A 222 -8.02 8.31 16.48
N GLU A 223 -9.13 9.04 16.28
CA GLU A 223 -10.00 8.88 15.11
C GLU A 223 -9.24 9.14 13.81
N PHE A 224 -8.38 10.16 13.81
CA PHE A 224 -7.56 10.48 12.64
C PHE A 224 -6.55 9.37 12.32
N ILE A 225 -5.85 8.87 13.34
CA ILE A 225 -4.86 7.80 13.15
C ILE A 225 -5.55 6.53 12.65
N ILE A 226 -6.65 6.11 13.27
CA ILE A 226 -7.41 4.92 12.84
C ILE A 226 -7.86 5.08 11.37
N LYS A 227 -8.35 6.27 11.00
CA LYS A 227 -8.85 6.54 9.64
C LYS A 227 -7.73 6.63 8.60
N LYS A 228 -6.59 7.25 8.94
CA LYS A 228 -5.56 7.64 7.95
C LYS A 228 -4.31 6.77 7.95
N TYR A 229 -3.99 6.10 9.06
CA TYR A 229 -2.78 5.28 9.14
C TYR A 229 -2.85 4.04 8.24
N ASN A 230 -4.02 3.42 8.18
CA ASN A 230 -4.24 2.17 7.45
C ASN A 230 -4.96 2.35 6.11
N LYS A 231 -5.27 3.59 5.71
CA LYS A 231 -6.08 3.85 4.51
C LYS A 231 -5.32 4.63 3.45
N GLU A 232 -5.64 4.30 2.22
CA GLU A 232 -5.33 5.12 1.05
C GLU A 232 -6.18 6.41 1.06
N ASP A 233 -5.80 7.40 0.26
CA ASP A 233 -6.63 8.59 0.05
C ASP A 233 -7.98 8.22 -0.64
N ALA A 234 -8.92 9.18 -0.65
CA ALA A 234 -10.22 8.99 -1.28
C ALA A 234 -10.17 8.68 -2.79
N LEU A 235 -9.01 8.84 -3.41
CA LEU A 235 -8.76 8.59 -4.83
C LEU A 235 -7.99 7.29 -5.07
N ASN A 236 -7.67 6.53 -4.02
CA ASN A 236 -6.85 5.32 -4.04
C ASN A 236 -5.44 5.56 -4.62
N ARG A 237 -4.81 6.71 -4.30
CA ARG A 237 -3.49 7.13 -4.80
C ARG A 237 -2.33 6.85 -3.85
N GLY A 238 -2.59 6.19 -2.72
CA GLY A 238 -1.60 5.81 -1.72
C GLY A 238 -1.74 6.48 -0.36
N LYS A 239 -0.85 6.13 0.59
CA LYS A 239 -0.90 6.60 1.97
C LYS A 239 -0.44 8.05 2.10
N VAL A 240 -1.20 8.85 2.82
CA VAL A 240 -0.84 10.25 3.13
C VAL A 240 0.05 10.28 4.37
N ASN A 241 1.04 11.19 4.41
CA ASN A 241 1.79 11.48 5.64
C ASN A 241 0.83 12.01 6.71
N PHE A 242 0.35 11.12 7.57
CA PHE A 242 -0.71 11.43 8.52
C PHE A 242 -0.31 12.51 9.53
N LYS A 243 0.96 12.57 9.97
CA LYS A 243 1.43 13.61 10.91
C LYS A 243 1.30 15.00 10.29
N GLN A 244 1.78 15.17 9.05
CA GLN A 244 1.66 16.44 8.36
C GLN A 244 0.20 16.84 8.14
N GLY A 245 -0.65 15.91 7.70
CA GLY A 245 -2.07 16.15 7.51
C GLY A 245 -2.80 16.52 8.80
N TYR A 246 -2.47 15.88 9.93
CA TYR A 246 -3.08 16.19 11.21
C TYR A 246 -2.65 17.56 11.76
N PHE A 247 -1.36 17.83 11.80
CA PHE A 247 -0.81 19.07 12.38
C PHE A 247 -0.92 20.29 11.46
N SER A 248 -1.40 20.12 10.22
CA SER A 248 -1.80 21.25 9.39
C SER A 248 -3.09 21.94 9.88
N VAL A 249 -3.91 21.24 10.66
CA VAL A 249 -5.18 21.72 11.21
C VAL A 249 -5.10 21.93 12.72
N ASN A 250 -4.37 21.07 13.44
CA ASN A 250 -4.40 20.98 14.89
C ASN A 250 -3.09 21.45 15.54
N LYS A 251 -3.19 21.95 16.76
CA LYS A 251 -2.02 22.35 17.55
C LYS A 251 -1.14 21.14 17.86
N HIS A 252 0.16 21.32 17.66
CA HIS A 252 1.18 20.35 18.05
C HIS A 252 1.45 20.44 19.55
N THR A 253 1.39 19.31 20.26
CA THR A 253 1.64 19.25 21.69
C THR A 253 2.42 17.99 22.07
N ALA A 254 3.22 18.06 23.14
CA ALA A 254 4.00 16.91 23.63
C ALA A 254 3.10 15.69 23.97
N LYS A 255 1.87 15.92 24.46
CA LYS A 255 0.91 14.84 24.72
C LYS A 255 0.48 14.09 23.47
N LYS A 256 0.27 14.83 22.37
CA LYS A 256 -0.08 14.24 21.08
C LYS A 256 1.07 13.44 20.48
N ASP A 257 2.30 13.95 20.60
CA ASP A 257 3.50 13.22 20.19
C ASP A 257 3.68 11.93 20.99
N GLU A 258 3.49 11.99 22.31
CA GLU A 258 3.57 10.82 23.19
C GLU A 258 2.51 9.78 22.80
N TYR A 259 1.26 10.22 22.53
CA TYR A 259 0.21 9.33 22.08
C TYR A 259 0.56 8.65 20.75
N ILE A 260 1.01 9.42 19.76
CA ILE A 260 1.44 8.90 18.45
C ILE A 260 2.57 7.87 18.63
N LYS A 261 3.58 8.21 19.44
CA LYS A 261 4.69 7.31 19.72
C LYS A 261 4.21 6.00 20.35
N ASN A 262 3.35 6.07 21.36
CA ASN A 262 2.79 4.91 22.05
C ASN A 262 1.89 4.09 21.12
N TYR A 263 1.07 4.73 20.32
CA TYR A 263 0.20 4.06 19.34
C TYR A 263 1.04 3.27 18.32
N LEU A 264 2.05 3.90 17.73
CA LEU A 264 2.95 3.23 16.78
C LEU A 264 3.74 2.10 17.42
N SER A 265 4.17 2.26 18.70
CA SER A 265 4.85 1.21 19.44
C SER A 265 3.91 0.03 19.72
N ASN A 266 2.65 0.29 20.05
CA ASN A 266 1.65 -0.75 20.31
C ASN A 266 1.25 -1.49 19.04
N LEU A 267 1.12 -0.80 17.90
CA LEU A 267 0.92 -1.46 16.60
C LEU A 267 2.08 -2.41 16.27
N ASN A 268 3.29 -2.02 16.62
CA ASN A 268 4.46 -2.88 16.46
C ASN A 268 4.46 -4.07 17.45
N ASN A 269 3.83 -3.94 18.61
CA ASN A 269 3.77 -4.99 19.65
C ASN A 269 2.58 -5.95 19.46
N ASP A 270 1.45 -5.50 18.91
CA ASP A 270 0.21 -6.31 18.83
C ASP A 270 0.19 -7.27 17.63
N SER A 271 1.15 -7.16 16.72
CA SER A 271 1.34 -8.08 15.60
C SER A 271 2.82 -8.34 15.34
N SER A 272 3.60 -8.64 16.41
CA SER A 272 5.01 -9.00 16.25
C SER A 272 5.13 -10.38 15.60
N ILE A 273 5.12 -10.39 14.26
CA ILE A 273 5.44 -11.60 13.51
C ILE A 273 6.92 -11.87 13.71
N LYS A 274 7.24 -12.93 14.42
CA LYS A 274 8.62 -13.36 14.54
C LYS A 274 9.10 -14.00 13.24
N TYR A 275 10.32 -13.68 12.86
CA TYR A 275 10.95 -14.23 11.67
C TYR A 275 12.46 -14.41 11.86
N THR A 276 13.05 -15.27 11.05
CA THR A 276 14.49 -15.53 11.07
C THR A 276 15.11 -15.05 9.77
N ILE A 277 16.16 -14.23 9.87
CA ILE A 277 16.98 -13.81 8.74
C ILE A 277 18.24 -14.68 8.70
N ILE A 278 18.50 -15.27 7.55
CA ILE A 278 19.60 -16.21 7.36
C ILE A 278 20.53 -15.74 6.27
N THR A 279 21.83 -15.75 6.52
CA THR A 279 22.87 -15.63 5.51
C THR A 279 23.93 -16.70 5.67
N CYS A 280 24.71 -16.93 4.59
CA CYS A 280 25.80 -17.89 4.56
C CYS A 280 27.06 -17.21 4.10
N LEU A 281 28.16 -17.38 4.84
CA LEU A 281 29.47 -16.83 4.49
C LEU A 281 30.57 -17.87 4.70
N PHE A 282 30.87 -18.65 3.67
CA PHE A 282 31.92 -19.68 3.69
C PHE A 282 33.16 -19.23 2.91
N GLY A 283 34.35 -19.48 3.47
CA GLY A 283 35.61 -18.99 2.88
C GLY A 283 35.77 -17.47 3.00
N HIS A 284 36.62 -16.89 2.13
CA HIS A 284 37.04 -15.49 2.24
C HIS A 284 36.60 -14.63 1.04
N TYR A 285 35.44 -14.91 0.46
CA TYR A 285 34.98 -14.18 -0.74
C TYR A 285 34.16 -12.92 -0.44
N ASP A 286 33.75 -12.71 0.82
CA ASP A 286 32.98 -11.54 1.24
C ASP A 286 33.19 -11.20 2.73
N THR A 287 32.57 -10.12 3.17
CA THR A 287 32.50 -9.69 4.58
C THR A 287 31.06 -9.72 5.06
N LEU A 288 30.84 -10.11 6.32
CA LEU A 288 29.53 -10.05 6.94
C LEU A 288 29.12 -8.60 7.13
N LYS A 289 27.91 -8.25 6.69
CA LYS A 289 27.35 -6.91 6.81
C LYS A 289 26.40 -6.85 8.00
N GLU A 290 26.72 -5.99 8.97
CA GLU A 290 25.84 -5.74 10.11
C GLU A 290 24.60 -4.95 9.64
N PRO A 291 23.38 -5.30 10.08
CA PRO A 291 22.22 -4.48 9.81
C PRO A 291 22.36 -3.11 10.48
N GLU A 292 21.97 -2.05 9.77
CA GLU A 292 22.02 -0.68 10.32
C GLU A 292 20.92 -0.47 11.37
N GLU A 293 19.76 -1.12 11.18
CA GLU A 293 18.66 -1.17 12.15
C GLU A 293 18.36 -2.63 12.51
N VAL A 294 18.40 -2.94 13.80
CA VAL A 294 18.11 -4.30 14.31
C VAL A 294 16.63 -4.39 14.68
N ASP A 295 15.91 -5.32 14.03
CA ASP A 295 14.52 -5.60 14.36
C ASP A 295 14.44 -6.55 15.58
N PRO A 296 13.74 -6.16 16.66
CA PRO A 296 13.59 -7.02 17.84
C PRO A 296 12.75 -8.28 17.58
N ASN A 297 12.00 -8.35 16.47
CA ASN A 297 11.21 -9.52 16.08
C ASN A 297 11.98 -10.49 15.18
N ALA A 298 13.19 -10.11 14.75
CA ALA A 298 14.03 -10.91 13.88
C ALA A 298 15.13 -11.63 14.67
N GLU A 299 15.32 -12.92 14.39
CA GLU A 299 16.54 -13.64 14.73
C GLU A 299 17.50 -13.58 13.53
N TYR A 300 18.73 -13.14 13.74
CA TYR A 300 19.75 -13.02 12.69
C TYR A 300 20.74 -14.18 12.81
N ILE A 301 20.82 -15.02 11.79
CA ILE A 301 21.71 -16.19 11.77
C ILE A 301 22.68 -16.10 10.58
N CYS A 302 23.96 -16.16 10.86
CA CYS A 302 25.00 -16.30 9.84
C CYS A 302 25.71 -17.64 9.99
N PHE A 303 25.62 -18.46 8.96
CA PHE A 303 26.37 -19.70 8.89
C PHE A 303 27.73 -19.47 8.23
N THR A 304 28.79 -19.95 8.87
CA THR A 304 30.15 -19.71 8.41
C THR A 304 31.09 -20.85 8.80
N ASP A 305 32.20 -21.01 8.09
CA ASP A 305 33.34 -21.82 8.49
C ASP A 305 34.52 -20.97 8.99
N ARG A 306 34.28 -19.68 9.18
CA ARG A 306 35.30 -18.71 9.59
C ARG A 306 35.26 -18.48 11.09
N THR A 307 36.44 -18.35 11.69
CA THR A 307 36.63 -18.04 13.10
C THR A 307 37.07 -16.59 13.37
N ASP A 308 37.36 -15.85 12.29
CA ASP A 308 37.84 -14.46 12.32
C ASP A 308 36.70 -13.43 12.24
N ILE A 309 35.44 -13.86 12.05
CA ILE A 309 34.28 -12.99 12.01
C ILE A 309 33.78 -12.72 13.42
N VAL A 310 33.47 -11.45 13.69
CA VAL A 310 32.80 -11.00 14.91
C VAL A 310 31.56 -10.21 14.52
N SER A 311 30.45 -10.44 15.20
CA SER A 311 29.20 -9.73 15.00
C SER A 311 28.54 -9.40 16.33
N ASN A 312 27.88 -8.26 16.39
CA ASN A 312 27.07 -7.86 17.54
C ASN A 312 25.59 -8.26 17.36
N THR A 313 25.17 -8.53 16.13
CA THR A 313 23.77 -8.83 15.79
C THR A 313 23.59 -10.26 15.30
N TRP A 314 24.47 -10.72 14.43
CA TRP A 314 24.38 -12.05 13.85
C TRP A 314 24.84 -13.13 14.82
N LYS A 315 23.98 -14.11 15.06
CA LYS A 315 24.36 -15.36 15.73
C LYS A 315 25.20 -16.18 14.74
N LEU A 316 26.49 -16.22 14.99
CA LEU A 316 27.43 -16.99 14.14
C LEU A 316 27.32 -18.47 14.48
N ILE A 317 27.01 -19.28 13.48
CA ILE A 317 26.93 -20.73 13.60
C ILE A 317 28.00 -21.36 12.72
N ASN A 318 28.97 -21.98 13.36
CA ASN A 318 30.05 -22.70 12.70
C ASN A 318 29.56 -24.10 12.31
N VAL A 319 29.53 -24.37 11.01
CA VAL A 319 29.06 -25.64 10.46
C VAL A 319 30.08 -26.21 9.48
N TYR A 320 30.10 -27.53 9.36
CA TYR A 320 30.96 -28.27 8.42
C TYR A 320 32.46 -28.16 8.70
N ASP A 321 32.89 -27.88 9.93
CA ASP A 321 34.31 -27.72 10.31
C ASP A 321 35.17 -28.94 10.03
N ASN A 322 34.59 -30.14 10.11
CA ASN A 322 35.27 -31.42 9.91
C ASN A 322 34.92 -32.11 8.59
N THR A 323 34.41 -31.36 7.61
CA THR A 323 34.02 -31.90 6.30
C THR A 323 35.01 -31.51 5.21
N SER A 324 35.08 -32.30 4.16
CA SER A 324 35.86 -32.00 2.93
C SER A 324 35.08 -31.14 1.93
N TYR A 325 33.90 -30.63 2.31
CA TYR A 325 33.07 -29.84 1.42
C TYR A 325 33.73 -28.50 1.06
N ASN A 326 33.66 -28.14 -0.22
CA ASN A 326 34.09 -26.82 -0.66
C ASN A 326 33.07 -25.74 -0.25
N GLY A 327 33.40 -24.46 -0.40
CA GLY A 327 32.54 -23.34 0.03
C GLY A 327 31.17 -23.33 -0.67
N LEU A 328 31.10 -23.67 -1.96
CA LEU A 328 29.85 -23.74 -2.71
C LEU A 328 28.97 -24.90 -2.22
N GLU A 329 29.55 -26.06 -2.01
CA GLU A 329 28.84 -27.22 -1.47
C GLU A 329 28.28 -26.95 -0.07
N LYS A 330 29.07 -26.35 0.82
CA LYS A 330 28.62 -25.91 2.14
C LYS A 330 27.44 -24.95 2.04
N SER A 331 27.54 -23.94 1.16
CA SER A 331 26.49 -22.93 0.96
C SER A 331 25.18 -23.56 0.48
N PHE A 332 25.21 -24.44 -0.51
CA PHE A 332 23.98 -25.04 -1.04
C PHE A 332 23.36 -26.08 -0.13
N ARG A 333 24.18 -26.90 0.54
CA ARG A 333 23.67 -27.84 1.57
C ARG A 333 22.91 -27.10 2.66
N LEU A 334 23.47 -26.00 3.12
CA LEU A 334 22.81 -25.19 4.13
C LEU A 334 21.57 -24.51 3.59
N LYS A 335 21.71 -23.75 2.51
CA LYS A 335 20.65 -22.94 1.89
C LYS A 335 19.38 -23.73 1.57
N TYR A 336 19.54 -24.96 1.10
CA TYR A 336 18.41 -25.77 0.61
C TYR A 336 18.04 -26.95 1.50
N ARG A 337 18.77 -27.23 2.57
CA ARG A 337 18.52 -28.40 3.39
C ARG A 337 18.68 -28.15 4.88
N ASP A 338 19.89 -27.78 5.32
CA ASP A 338 20.25 -27.88 6.73
C ASP A 338 19.87 -26.65 7.54
N MET A 339 19.60 -25.47 6.91
CA MET A 339 19.25 -24.24 7.63
C MET A 339 18.00 -24.38 8.49
N PHE A 340 17.04 -25.22 8.07
CA PHE A 340 15.78 -25.38 8.78
C PHE A 340 15.90 -25.99 10.17
N ASP A 341 17.00 -26.70 10.44
CA ASP A 341 17.28 -27.28 11.75
C ASP A 341 17.66 -26.21 12.80
N TYR A 342 17.98 -25.01 12.35
CA TYR A 342 18.44 -23.88 13.19
C TYR A 342 17.41 -22.77 13.32
N VAL A 343 16.32 -22.81 12.56
CA VAL A 343 15.25 -21.81 12.61
C VAL A 343 14.40 -22.03 13.85
N SER A 344 14.10 -20.96 14.55
CA SER A 344 13.19 -20.99 15.69
C SER A 344 11.79 -21.46 15.26
N LYS A 345 11.17 -22.33 16.05
CA LYS A 345 9.79 -22.77 15.84
C LYS A 345 8.76 -21.62 15.97
N ASP A 346 9.14 -20.57 16.68
CA ASP A 346 8.31 -19.36 16.85
C ASP A 346 8.38 -18.42 15.63
N SER A 347 9.37 -18.60 14.74
CA SER A 347 9.47 -17.81 13.51
C SER A 347 8.42 -18.24 12.53
N LYS A 348 7.54 -17.33 12.13
CA LYS A 348 6.49 -17.57 11.13
C LYS A 348 7.04 -17.52 9.71
N TYR A 349 8.11 -16.74 9.50
CA TYR A 349 8.78 -16.58 8.20
C TYR A 349 10.29 -16.75 8.33
N ILE A 350 10.89 -17.16 7.22
CA ILE A 350 12.35 -17.28 7.05
C ILE A 350 12.74 -16.38 5.88
N ILE A 351 13.66 -15.45 6.10
CA ILE A 351 14.25 -14.60 5.06
C ILE A 351 15.67 -15.10 4.80
N ARG A 352 15.92 -15.62 3.63
CA ARG A 352 17.25 -16.00 3.21
C ARG A 352 17.84 -14.92 2.30
N LEU A 353 19.01 -14.41 2.65
CA LEU A 353 19.74 -13.38 1.93
C LEU A 353 21.15 -13.86 1.58
N ASP A 354 21.68 -13.44 0.45
CA ASP A 354 23.11 -13.58 0.18
C ASP A 354 23.92 -12.63 1.10
N ALA A 355 25.17 -12.99 1.42
CA ALA A 355 26.03 -12.22 2.32
C ALA A 355 26.39 -10.81 1.79
N SER A 356 26.20 -10.58 0.50
CA SER A 356 26.36 -9.28 -0.15
C SER A 356 25.20 -8.29 0.09
N ILE A 357 24.15 -8.70 0.80
CA ILE A 357 23.00 -7.82 1.09
C ILE A 357 23.26 -7.03 2.38
N GLN A 358 23.17 -5.70 2.29
CA GLN A 358 23.13 -4.78 3.42
C GLN A 358 21.67 -4.52 3.82
N ILE A 359 21.34 -4.70 5.09
CA ILE A 359 20.02 -4.36 5.65
C ILE A 359 20.12 -2.96 6.27
N HIS A 360 19.24 -2.04 5.83
CA HIS A 360 19.19 -0.65 6.32
C HIS A 360 18.11 -0.42 7.36
N LYS A 361 16.93 -1.05 7.18
CA LYS A 361 15.77 -0.90 8.07
C LYS A 361 15.20 -2.26 8.45
N SER A 362 14.39 -2.27 9.50
CA SER A 362 13.57 -3.44 9.87
C SER A 362 12.77 -3.96 8.66
N LEU A 363 12.77 -5.28 8.44
CA LEU A 363 12.01 -5.93 7.38
C LEU A 363 10.57 -6.27 7.79
N ASN A 364 10.15 -5.84 8.96
CA ASN A 364 8.84 -6.16 9.53
C ASN A 364 7.66 -5.72 8.65
N ASP A 365 7.77 -4.58 7.96
CA ASP A 365 6.70 -4.12 7.06
C ASP A 365 6.55 -5.03 5.84
N ILE A 366 7.66 -5.55 5.31
CA ILE A 366 7.66 -6.53 4.22
C ILE A 366 7.00 -7.83 4.70
N ILE A 367 7.37 -8.29 5.90
CA ILE A 367 6.81 -9.52 6.48
C ILE A 367 5.33 -9.38 6.79
N LYS A 368 4.89 -8.23 7.34
CA LYS A 368 3.47 -7.96 7.57
C LYS A 368 2.67 -7.99 6.27
N PHE A 369 3.19 -7.34 5.23
CA PHE A 369 2.55 -7.37 3.91
C PHE A 369 2.39 -8.79 3.36
N ILE A 370 3.44 -9.61 3.45
CA ILE A 370 3.41 -11.01 3.02
C ILE A 370 2.38 -11.81 3.83
N ASP A 371 2.30 -11.57 5.12
CA ASP A 371 1.39 -12.24 6.04
C ASP A 371 -0.08 -11.86 5.81
N GLU A 372 -0.36 -10.57 5.71
CA GLU A 372 -1.71 -10.04 5.47
C GLU A 372 -2.31 -10.53 4.15
N ASN A 373 -1.46 -10.73 3.15
CA ASN A 373 -1.87 -11.27 1.84
C ASN A 373 -1.72 -12.80 1.74
N ASN A 374 -1.37 -13.45 2.85
CA ASN A 374 -1.24 -14.90 2.98
C ASN A 374 -0.33 -15.54 1.92
N TYR A 375 0.79 -14.89 1.57
CA TYR A 375 1.78 -15.47 0.69
C TYR A 375 2.60 -16.54 1.43
N ASP A 376 2.85 -17.66 0.74
CA ASP A 376 3.68 -18.76 1.26
C ASP A 376 5.14 -18.57 0.89
N ILE A 377 5.40 -17.99 -0.28
CA ILE A 377 6.74 -17.79 -0.85
C ILE A 377 6.80 -16.40 -1.48
N CYS A 378 7.86 -15.64 -1.20
CA CYS A 378 8.20 -14.42 -1.92
C CYS A 378 9.59 -14.58 -2.53
N ILE A 379 9.69 -14.39 -3.84
CA ILE A 379 10.92 -14.63 -4.63
C ILE A 379 11.08 -13.60 -5.73
N MET A 380 12.32 -13.40 -6.14
CA MET A 380 12.65 -12.48 -7.23
C MET A 380 12.66 -13.20 -8.58
N THR A 381 12.15 -12.50 -9.60
CA THR A 381 12.39 -12.87 -10.98
C THR A 381 13.75 -12.37 -11.45
N HIS A 382 14.43 -13.11 -12.30
CA HIS A 382 15.70 -12.66 -12.82
C HIS A 382 15.51 -11.44 -13.73
N PRO A 383 16.23 -10.32 -13.50
CA PRO A 383 15.96 -9.05 -14.18
C PRO A 383 16.37 -9.00 -15.65
N GLU A 384 17.28 -9.89 -16.06
CA GLU A 384 17.91 -9.82 -17.38
C GLU A 384 17.68 -11.06 -18.22
N ARG A 385 17.40 -12.20 -17.59
CA ARG A 385 17.30 -13.50 -18.27
C ARG A 385 15.99 -14.19 -17.93
N ASN A 386 15.37 -14.77 -18.95
CA ASN A 386 14.11 -15.50 -18.84
C ASN A 386 14.26 -16.97 -19.27
N ASP A 387 15.50 -17.45 -19.40
CA ASP A 387 15.79 -18.76 -19.93
C ASP A 387 16.94 -19.40 -19.16
N MET A 388 16.80 -20.68 -18.79
CA MET A 388 17.80 -21.43 -18.05
C MET A 388 19.09 -21.64 -18.88
N ILE A 389 18.96 -21.73 -20.19
CA ILE A 389 20.13 -21.92 -21.09
C ILE A 389 20.94 -20.63 -21.17
N ASP A 390 20.27 -19.48 -21.21
CA ASP A 390 20.94 -18.17 -21.17
C ASP A 390 21.73 -17.99 -19.88
N GLU A 391 21.17 -18.48 -18.76
CA GLU A 391 21.87 -18.48 -17.47
C GLU A 391 23.17 -19.28 -17.53
N TYR A 392 23.13 -20.52 -18.00
CA TYR A 392 24.33 -21.34 -18.16
C TYR A 392 25.33 -20.72 -19.12
N ASN A 393 24.89 -20.16 -20.25
CA ASN A 393 25.78 -19.52 -21.22
C ASN A 393 26.48 -18.31 -20.59
N THR A 394 25.78 -17.54 -19.81
CA THR A 394 26.31 -16.36 -19.11
C THR A 394 27.36 -16.76 -18.07
N TRP A 395 27.09 -17.76 -17.25
CA TRP A 395 28.04 -18.24 -16.25
C TRP A 395 29.29 -18.86 -16.88
N GLN A 396 29.17 -19.59 -18.01
CA GLN A 396 30.30 -20.09 -18.75
C GLN A 396 31.21 -18.98 -19.29
N SER A 397 30.62 -17.90 -19.81
CA SER A 397 31.36 -16.76 -20.36
C SER A 397 31.98 -15.85 -19.29
N LEU A 398 31.24 -15.54 -18.21
CA LEU A 398 31.64 -14.56 -17.20
C LEU A 398 32.45 -15.16 -16.05
N ARG A 399 32.19 -16.41 -15.66
CA ARG A 399 32.79 -17.05 -14.47
C ARG A 399 33.53 -18.32 -14.77
N HIS A 400 33.75 -18.64 -16.06
CA HIS A 400 34.49 -19.81 -16.52
C HIS A 400 34.00 -21.13 -15.91
N GLN A 401 32.70 -21.26 -15.68
CA GLN A 401 32.10 -22.47 -15.17
C GLN A 401 32.35 -23.63 -16.18
N ASP A 402 32.65 -24.82 -15.64
CA ASP A 402 32.87 -26.02 -16.46
C ASP A 402 31.61 -26.34 -17.30
N PRO A 403 31.72 -26.37 -18.64
CA PRO A 403 30.61 -26.64 -19.56
C PRO A 403 29.84 -27.93 -19.26
N LYS A 404 30.50 -28.91 -18.63
CA LYS A 404 29.87 -30.19 -18.29
C LYS A 404 28.60 -30.06 -17.46
N TYR A 405 28.52 -29.05 -16.59
CA TYR A 405 27.34 -28.86 -15.72
C TYR A 405 26.11 -28.51 -16.52
N LYS A 406 26.24 -27.69 -17.57
CA LYS A 406 25.14 -27.42 -18.50
C LYS A 406 24.64 -28.70 -19.16
N ASP A 407 25.54 -29.54 -19.65
CA ASP A 407 25.15 -30.80 -20.30
C ASP A 407 24.51 -31.80 -19.32
N ILE A 408 24.99 -31.83 -18.09
CA ILE A 408 24.42 -32.66 -17.02
C ILE A 408 23.02 -32.18 -16.70
N PHE A 409 22.81 -30.85 -16.53
CA PHE A 409 21.52 -30.27 -16.27
C PHE A 409 20.51 -30.53 -17.39
N ILE A 410 20.89 -30.27 -18.64
CA ILE A 410 20.04 -30.53 -19.82
C ILE A 410 19.59 -31.99 -19.87
N ARG A 411 20.53 -32.94 -19.67
CA ARG A 411 20.18 -34.35 -19.63
C ARG A 411 19.21 -34.69 -18.51
N LYS A 412 19.46 -34.18 -17.30
CA LYS A 412 18.56 -34.39 -16.15
C LYS A 412 17.15 -33.85 -16.42
N MET A 413 17.02 -32.64 -17.01
CA MET A 413 15.73 -32.07 -17.37
C MET A 413 15.00 -32.87 -18.46
N SER A 414 15.76 -33.38 -19.44
CA SER A 414 15.22 -34.29 -20.46
C SER A 414 14.69 -35.60 -19.86
N ASP A 415 15.44 -36.19 -18.94
CA ASP A 415 15.01 -37.43 -18.23
C ASP A 415 13.73 -37.20 -17.41
N LEU A 416 13.53 -35.96 -16.94
CA LEU A 416 12.34 -35.53 -16.20
C LEU A 416 11.21 -35.05 -17.12
N ASN A 417 11.38 -35.16 -18.45
CA ASN A 417 10.43 -34.66 -19.46
C ASN A 417 10.07 -33.16 -19.31
N PHE A 418 11.04 -32.34 -18.88
CA PHE A 418 10.84 -30.92 -18.68
C PHE A 418 11.40 -30.11 -19.86
N ASN A 419 10.56 -29.22 -20.41
CA ASN A 419 10.98 -28.29 -21.44
C ASN A 419 11.67 -27.07 -20.81
N ILE A 420 12.98 -26.93 -21.06
CA ILE A 420 13.83 -25.87 -20.51
C ILE A 420 13.77 -24.55 -21.27
N ASN A 421 13.04 -24.47 -22.36
CA ASN A 421 12.95 -23.26 -23.18
C ASN A 421 11.78 -22.37 -22.69
N HIS A 422 12.05 -21.09 -22.56
CA HIS A 422 11.05 -20.07 -22.17
C HIS A 422 10.37 -20.33 -20.82
N THR A 423 11.11 -20.82 -19.86
CA THR A 423 10.59 -21.20 -18.53
C THR A 423 10.44 -20.03 -17.56
N GLY A 424 10.97 -18.85 -17.90
CA GLY A 424 11.30 -17.86 -16.89
C GLY A 424 12.55 -18.26 -16.10
N LEU A 425 13.05 -17.38 -15.25
CA LEU A 425 14.16 -17.66 -14.36
C LEU A 425 13.97 -16.93 -13.03
N ILE A 426 14.22 -17.64 -11.94
CA ILE A 426 14.19 -17.09 -10.58
C ILE A 426 15.58 -16.64 -10.17
N GLU A 427 15.67 -15.47 -9.53
CA GLU A 427 16.88 -15.02 -8.86
C GLU A 427 16.86 -15.42 -7.38
N THR A 428 17.93 -16.04 -6.90
CA THR A 428 17.96 -16.63 -5.55
C THR A 428 18.71 -15.80 -4.52
N THR A 429 18.99 -14.53 -4.78
CA THR A 429 19.71 -13.62 -3.86
C THR A 429 18.91 -13.26 -2.61
N CYS A 430 17.59 -13.11 -2.75
CA CYS A 430 16.65 -12.89 -1.64
C CYS A 430 15.43 -13.81 -1.79
N GLN A 431 15.11 -14.54 -0.75
CA GLN A 431 13.98 -15.46 -0.73
C GLN A 431 13.29 -15.37 0.63
N ILE A 432 11.96 -15.27 0.65
CA ILE A 432 11.16 -15.25 1.88
C ILE A 432 10.22 -16.44 1.85
N TYR A 433 10.20 -17.21 2.92
CA TYR A 433 9.47 -18.45 3.05
C TYR A 433 8.58 -18.44 4.30
N LYS A 434 7.34 -18.87 4.16
CA LYS A 434 6.53 -19.22 5.31
C LYS A 434 7.09 -20.48 5.98
N ASN A 435 7.30 -20.43 7.27
CA ASN A 435 7.89 -21.55 8.03
C ASN A 435 6.85 -22.64 8.29
N ASN A 436 6.57 -23.45 7.28
CA ASN A 436 5.69 -24.62 7.38
C ASN A 436 6.29 -25.81 6.60
N ASN A 437 5.82 -27.00 6.91
CA ASN A 437 6.37 -28.24 6.35
C ASN A 437 6.29 -28.29 4.83
N ASP A 438 5.21 -27.85 4.21
CA ASP A 438 5.03 -27.89 2.76
C ASP A 438 6.06 -27.04 2.02
N VAL A 439 6.36 -25.84 2.52
CA VAL A 439 7.36 -24.94 1.95
C VAL A 439 8.77 -25.44 2.23
N ILE A 440 9.02 -25.99 3.43
CA ILE A 440 10.30 -26.60 3.80
C ILE A 440 10.60 -27.80 2.87
N ASP A 441 9.63 -28.67 2.64
CA ASP A 441 9.77 -29.84 1.76
C ASP A 441 10.06 -29.42 0.31
N PHE A 442 9.39 -28.36 -0.17
CA PHE A 442 9.67 -27.79 -1.48
C PHE A 442 11.13 -27.29 -1.58
N VAL A 443 11.62 -26.54 -0.59
CA VAL A 443 13.01 -26.03 -0.61
C VAL A 443 14.00 -27.18 -0.51
N LYS A 444 13.72 -28.21 0.30
CA LYS A 444 14.55 -29.42 0.41
C LYS A 444 14.56 -30.21 -0.91
N GLU A 445 13.47 -30.23 -1.67
CA GLU A 445 13.45 -30.87 -2.99
C GLU A 445 14.41 -30.19 -3.97
N VAL A 446 14.55 -28.84 -3.90
CA VAL A 446 15.58 -28.13 -4.69
C VAL A 446 16.98 -28.63 -4.32
N GLY A 447 17.29 -28.70 -3.03
CA GLY A 447 18.56 -29.21 -2.53
C GLY A 447 18.86 -30.65 -2.98
N ASN A 448 17.87 -31.53 -2.86
CA ASN A 448 18.00 -32.93 -3.28
C ASN A 448 18.30 -33.03 -4.79
N LEU A 449 17.62 -32.24 -5.61
CA LEU A 449 17.87 -32.25 -7.06
C LEU A 449 19.27 -31.75 -7.42
N ILE A 450 19.76 -30.69 -6.75
CA ILE A 450 21.15 -30.20 -6.94
C ILE A 450 22.15 -31.27 -6.52
N GLU A 451 21.93 -31.93 -5.39
CA GLU A 451 22.80 -33.01 -4.89
C GLU A 451 22.85 -34.19 -5.85
N GLU A 452 21.69 -34.71 -6.28
CA GLU A 452 21.58 -35.82 -7.22
C GLU A 452 22.22 -35.53 -8.58
N THR A 453 22.12 -34.26 -9.05
CA THR A 453 22.56 -33.88 -10.41
C THR A 453 24.03 -33.55 -10.46
N SER A 454 24.54 -32.81 -9.47
CA SER A 454 25.89 -32.21 -9.51
C SER A 454 26.70 -32.39 -8.22
N ASN A 455 26.15 -33.05 -7.21
CA ASN A 455 26.72 -33.12 -5.86
C ASN A 455 27.07 -31.71 -5.32
N PHE A 456 26.17 -30.74 -5.51
CA PHE A 456 26.32 -29.33 -5.13
C PHE A 456 27.52 -28.59 -5.79
N ASN A 457 28.04 -29.06 -6.89
CA ASN A 457 29.17 -28.42 -7.59
C ASN A 457 28.76 -27.61 -8.81
N ASP A 458 27.46 -27.57 -9.14
CA ASP A 458 26.89 -26.70 -10.17
C ASP A 458 26.47 -25.37 -9.54
N ASN A 459 26.97 -24.26 -10.04
CA ASN A 459 26.77 -22.93 -9.49
C ASN A 459 25.45 -22.25 -9.96
N ASN A 460 24.58 -22.99 -10.65
CA ASN A 460 23.32 -22.48 -11.22
C ASN A 460 22.09 -22.92 -10.41
N ASP A 461 22.09 -22.73 -9.12
CA ASP A 461 20.95 -23.08 -8.25
C ASP A 461 19.61 -22.48 -8.72
N GLN A 462 19.64 -21.33 -9.37
CA GLN A 462 18.48 -20.65 -9.96
C GLN A 462 17.71 -21.54 -10.95
N CYS A 463 18.42 -22.30 -11.77
CA CYS A 463 17.82 -23.20 -12.75
C CYS A 463 17.11 -24.38 -12.08
N TYR A 464 17.73 -24.99 -11.07
CA TYR A 464 17.12 -26.07 -10.28
C TYR A 464 15.90 -25.57 -9.49
N TYR A 465 16.04 -24.39 -8.87
CA TYR A 465 14.95 -23.76 -8.15
C TYR A 465 13.75 -23.50 -9.07
N THR A 466 13.98 -22.91 -10.23
CA THR A 466 12.95 -22.62 -11.23
C THR A 466 12.21 -23.88 -11.65
N TYR A 467 12.95 -24.98 -11.92
CA TYR A 467 12.33 -26.26 -12.27
C TYR A 467 11.45 -26.81 -11.14
N VAL A 468 11.96 -26.89 -9.91
CA VAL A 468 11.18 -27.44 -8.80
C VAL A 468 9.96 -26.57 -8.53
N LEU A 469 10.11 -25.23 -8.54
CA LEU A 469 9.00 -24.31 -8.36
C LEU A 469 7.88 -24.54 -9.37
N SER A 470 8.21 -24.90 -10.59
CA SER A 470 7.23 -25.21 -11.63
C SER A 470 6.22 -26.29 -11.25
N LYS A 471 6.62 -27.22 -10.41
CA LYS A 471 5.74 -28.30 -9.91
C LYS A 471 4.78 -27.81 -8.84
N TYR A 472 5.10 -26.72 -8.15
CA TYR A 472 4.39 -26.20 -6.98
C TYR A 472 3.62 -24.93 -7.24
N ILE A 473 3.64 -24.38 -8.46
CA ILE A 473 3.01 -23.12 -8.81
C ILE A 473 1.50 -23.05 -8.51
N HIS A 474 0.83 -24.19 -8.47
CA HIS A 474 -0.61 -24.27 -8.11
C HIS A 474 -0.85 -24.66 -6.64
N LYS A 475 0.22 -24.96 -5.90
CA LYS A 475 0.14 -25.38 -4.50
C LYS A 475 0.33 -24.21 -3.54
N PHE A 476 1.21 -23.28 -3.90
CA PHE A 476 1.59 -22.15 -3.07
C PHE A 476 1.03 -20.83 -3.59
N ASN A 477 0.71 -19.93 -2.67
CA ASN A 477 0.46 -18.53 -2.98
C ASN A 477 1.82 -17.81 -3.06
N ILE A 478 2.27 -17.50 -4.29
CA ILE A 478 3.61 -17.00 -4.55
C ILE A 478 3.58 -15.52 -4.91
N LEU A 479 4.34 -14.71 -4.17
CA LEU A 479 4.63 -13.34 -4.51
C LEU A 479 5.91 -13.28 -5.36
N TYR A 480 5.77 -12.84 -6.59
CA TYR A 480 6.90 -12.58 -7.46
C TYR A 480 7.31 -11.12 -7.33
N THR A 481 8.59 -10.88 -7.02
CA THR A 481 9.18 -9.55 -6.94
C THR A 481 10.27 -9.38 -8.00
N ASN A 482 10.85 -8.21 -8.08
CA ASN A 482 12.03 -7.92 -8.87
C ASN A 482 13.20 -7.49 -7.97
N ARG A 483 14.35 -7.12 -8.56
CA ARG A 483 15.51 -6.63 -7.80
C ARG A 483 15.25 -5.37 -6.97
N GLN A 484 14.15 -4.66 -7.14
CA GLN A 484 13.84 -3.50 -6.31
C GLN A 484 13.73 -3.85 -4.83
N ILE A 485 13.37 -5.08 -4.47
CA ILE A 485 13.37 -5.51 -3.07
C ILE A 485 14.75 -5.43 -2.42
N ILE A 486 15.83 -5.70 -3.18
CA ILE A 486 17.24 -5.61 -2.74
C ILE A 486 17.95 -4.36 -3.27
N SER A 487 17.21 -3.33 -3.65
CA SER A 487 17.66 -1.99 -4.02
C SER A 487 16.62 -0.99 -3.55
N SER A 488 16.35 -1.02 -2.25
CA SER A 488 15.27 -0.25 -1.59
C SER A 488 15.80 0.42 -0.33
N ASP A 489 14.97 1.22 0.29
CA ASP A 489 15.27 1.76 1.62
C ASP A 489 15.49 0.70 2.70
N TYR A 490 15.09 -0.55 2.45
CA TYR A 490 15.20 -1.66 3.40
C TYR A 490 16.49 -2.44 3.25
N MET A 491 16.92 -2.68 2.01
CA MET A 491 18.09 -3.51 1.70
C MET A 491 18.77 -3.04 0.42
N ASP A 492 20.09 -3.17 0.36
CA ASP A 492 20.88 -2.98 -0.85
C ASP A 492 21.81 -4.15 -1.13
N LEU A 493 21.99 -4.46 -2.42
CA LEU A 493 23.01 -5.37 -2.87
C LEU A 493 24.35 -4.62 -3.00
N CYS A 494 25.36 -5.07 -2.28
CA CYS A 494 26.69 -4.48 -2.24
C CYS A 494 27.71 -5.29 -3.06
N PHE A 495 28.83 -4.66 -3.43
CA PHE A 495 29.99 -5.37 -3.97
C PHE A 495 30.62 -6.29 -2.93
N HIS A 496 31.15 -7.41 -3.37
CA HIS A 496 31.97 -8.28 -2.53
C HIS A 496 33.17 -7.50 -1.97
N TYR A 497 33.48 -7.70 -0.68
CA TYR A 497 34.52 -6.98 0.08
C TYR A 497 34.32 -5.47 0.27
N GLY A 498 33.16 -4.91 -0.12
CA GLY A 498 32.91 -3.48 0.01
C GLY A 498 31.54 -3.16 0.59
N ASN A 499 31.40 -1.91 1.03
CA ASN A 499 30.10 -1.34 1.39
C ASN A 499 29.54 -0.48 0.24
N GLU A 500 30.17 -0.50 -0.93
CA GLU A 500 29.71 0.22 -2.09
C GLU A 500 28.48 -0.46 -2.71
N ILE A 501 27.43 0.31 -2.92
CA ILE A 501 26.16 -0.16 -3.47
C ILE A 501 26.31 -0.42 -4.96
N VAL A 502 26.10 -1.66 -5.39
CA VAL A 502 26.32 -2.12 -6.78
C VAL A 502 25.39 -1.45 -7.78
N TYR A 503 24.21 -0.97 -7.35
CA TYR A 503 23.12 -0.65 -8.26
C TYR A 503 22.73 0.82 -8.35
N LYS A 504 23.34 1.74 -7.60
CA LYS A 504 23.02 3.18 -7.75
C LYS A 504 23.19 3.67 -9.19
N ASP A 505 24.21 3.17 -9.88
CA ASP A 505 24.52 3.63 -11.24
C ASP A 505 23.84 2.81 -12.36
N HIS A 506 23.51 1.55 -12.10
CA HIS A 506 22.85 0.69 -13.10
C HIS A 506 21.35 0.94 -13.23
N ILE A 507 20.71 1.40 -12.17
CA ILE A 507 19.28 1.75 -12.18
C ILE A 507 19.04 3.01 -13.00
N HIS A 508 19.99 3.95 -13.00
CA HIS A 508 19.93 5.16 -13.84
C HIS A 508 20.18 4.90 -15.34
N ALA A 509 20.84 3.79 -15.69
CA ALA A 509 21.23 3.50 -17.05
C ALA A 509 20.16 2.77 -17.90
N ARG A 510 19.05 2.28 -17.32
CA ARG A 510 18.14 1.34 -17.99
C ARG A 510 16.71 1.83 -18.25
N GLY A 511 16.48 3.13 -18.43
CA GLY A 511 15.21 3.65 -18.96
C GLY A 511 14.15 4.00 -17.90
N PRO A 512 12.89 4.18 -18.26
CA PRO A 512 11.87 4.92 -17.49
C PRO A 512 11.49 4.35 -16.12
N LEU A 513 12.04 3.21 -15.71
CA LEU A 513 11.88 2.67 -14.35
C LEU A 513 12.74 3.40 -13.31
N GLY A 514 13.76 4.17 -13.72
CA GLY A 514 14.64 4.92 -12.81
C GLY A 514 13.98 6.12 -12.13
N GLU A 515 12.93 6.68 -12.68
CA GLU A 515 12.20 7.81 -12.10
C GLU A 515 11.30 7.42 -10.91
N PHE A 516 11.01 6.13 -10.72
CA PHE A 516 10.14 5.65 -9.63
C PHE A 516 10.83 5.47 -8.28
N ILE A 517 12.16 5.51 -8.21
CA ILE A 517 12.92 5.19 -6.99
C ILE A 517 12.95 6.35 -5.98
N TYR A 518 12.69 7.59 -6.39
CA TYR A 518 12.74 8.76 -5.51
C TYR A 518 11.48 9.03 -4.67
N ASP A 519 10.41 8.24 -4.81
CA ASP A 519 9.15 8.45 -4.09
C ASP A 519 8.73 7.24 -3.23
N LEU A 520 9.71 6.57 -2.64
CA LEU A 520 9.54 5.34 -1.83
C LEU A 520 8.61 5.48 -0.61
N ASP A 521 8.45 6.69 -0.07
CA ASP A 521 7.54 6.95 1.05
C ASP A 521 6.05 6.93 0.65
N LYS A 522 5.72 7.06 -0.64
CA LYS A 522 4.33 7.14 -1.10
C LYS A 522 3.78 5.84 -1.67
N ASN A 523 4.64 4.91 -2.10
CA ASN A 523 4.21 3.70 -2.79
C ASN A 523 5.08 2.47 -2.52
N LEU A 524 5.42 2.18 -1.26
CA LEU A 524 6.16 0.97 -0.90
C LEU A 524 5.52 -0.28 -1.53
N TYR A 525 4.22 -0.34 -1.52
CA TYR A 525 3.41 -1.40 -2.09
C TYR A 525 3.63 -1.56 -3.61
N HIS A 526 3.52 -0.48 -4.37
CA HIS A 526 3.69 -0.53 -5.83
C HIS A 526 5.16 -0.65 -6.26
N THR A 527 6.09 -0.15 -5.46
CA THR A 527 7.51 -0.15 -5.80
C THR A 527 8.20 -1.47 -5.49
N LEU A 528 7.87 -2.11 -4.35
CA LEU A 528 8.42 -3.42 -3.98
C LEU A 528 7.71 -4.58 -4.69
N PHE A 529 6.43 -4.44 -4.99
CA PHE A 529 5.57 -5.53 -5.46
C PHE A 529 4.83 -5.19 -6.76
N GLY A 530 5.16 -4.03 -7.37
CA GLY A 530 4.40 -3.43 -8.46
C GLY A 530 4.25 -4.26 -9.71
N ASN A 531 3.09 -4.08 -10.33
CA ASN A 531 2.59 -4.60 -11.61
C ASN A 531 2.88 -6.09 -11.84
N GLU A 532 1.84 -6.91 -11.78
CA GLU A 532 1.86 -8.35 -12.09
C GLU A 532 2.91 -8.71 -13.13
N ILE A 533 4.07 -9.13 -12.68
CA ILE A 533 5.02 -9.81 -13.55
C ILE A 533 4.44 -11.19 -13.78
N LYS A 534 3.66 -11.32 -14.85
CA LYS A 534 3.16 -12.62 -15.32
C LYS A 534 4.33 -13.40 -15.85
N ILE A 535 4.97 -14.18 -14.99
CA ILE A 535 5.93 -15.17 -15.41
C ILE A 535 5.14 -16.28 -16.12
N LYS A 536 5.31 -16.38 -17.43
CA LYS A 536 4.78 -17.52 -18.17
C LYS A 536 5.69 -18.71 -17.90
N PHE A 537 5.47 -19.43 -16.81
CA PHE A 537 6.24 -20.64 -16.51
C PHE A 537 5.91 -21.82 -17.44
N PHE A 538 4.79 -21.78 -18.17
CA PHE A 538 4.39 -22.93 -19.00
C PHE A 538 3.58 -22.54 -20.23
N ASN A 539 4.01 -23.05 -21.37
CA ASN A 539 3.11 -23.28 -22.48
C ASN A 539 2.17 -24.43 -22.07
N LYS A 540 0.90 -24.15 -21.87
CA LYS A 540 -0.11 -25.21 -21.97
C LYS A 540 -0.18 -25.62 -23.43
N ASN A 541 0.29 -26.83 -23.75
CA ASN A 541 -0.21 -27.56 -24.91
C ASN A 541 -1.63 -28.07 -24.61
#